data_859f9b9a20e151b980ea31a6777a2c90
#
_entry.id   859f9b9a20e151b980ea31a6777a2c90
#
_cell.length_a   1.000
_cell.length_b   1.000
_cell.length_c   1.000
_cell.angle_alpha   90.00
_cell.angle_beta   90.00
_cell.angle_gamma   90.00
#
_symmetry.space_group_name_H-M   'P 1'
#
loop_
_entity.id
_entity.type
_entity.pdbx_description
1 polymer ?
#
loop_
_entity_poly.entity_id
_entity_poly.type
_entity_poly.pdbx_seq_one_letter_code
_entity_poly.pdbx_strand_id
1 'polypeptide(L)'
;HGSGGDKSVLQLAGIETAETVIITMGDDETNIYLTIFCRLLRPDIQIICRTTFEKNLAAMHRAGCDMALSYASLGANALFNLLRRVDLLMVAEGLGVFKVPVPEALVGKTLAEADLRQRTNCSVIGIDSHNKTTTNPGSDARLPKEGEIVLIGTPESETEFLKLYPTP
;
A
#
# COMPACT_ATOMS: atom_id res chain seq x y z
N HIS A 1 -27.05 11.92 -12.24
CA HIS A 1 -26.51 11.14 -13.36
C HIS A 1 -26.18 12.06 -14.52
N GLY A 2 -24.96 12.01 -15.03
CA GLY A 2 -24.50 12.86 -16.12
C GLY A 2 -23.03 12.61 -16.48
N SER A 3 -22.47 13.43 -17.37
CA SER A 3 -21.07 13.32 -17.78
C SER A 3 -20.15 13.95 -16.74
N GLY A 4 -19.11 13.22 -16.30
CA GLY A 4 -18.05 13.74 -15.43
C GLY A 4 -17.19 14.85 -16.07
N GLY A 5 -17.25 15.01 -17.40
CA GLY A 5 -16.60 16.11 -18.11
C GLY A 5 -17.44 17.39 -18.20
N ASP A 6 -18.63 17.41 -17.63
CA ASP A 6 -19.50 18.59 -17.62
C ASP A 6 -19.45 19.29 -16.25
N LYS A 7 -19.02 20.55 -16.26
CA LYS A 7 -18.92 21.38 -15.06
C LYS A 7 -20.24 21.49 -14.31
N SER A 8 -21.34 21.67 -15.01
CA SER A 8 -22.68 21.85 -14.41
C SER A 8 -23.11 20.57 -13.67
N VAL A 9 -22.79 19.41 -14.24
CA VAL A 9 -23.06 18.10 -13.61
C VAL A 9 -22.23 17.92 -12.34
N LEU A 10 -20.95 18.26 -12.37
CA LEU A 10 -20.09 18.18 -11.19
C LEU A 10 -20.51 19.15 -10.09
N GLN A 11 -20.96 20.36 -10.45
CA GLN A 11 -21.49 21.33 -9.50
C GLN A 11 -22.79 20.82 -8.86
N LEU A 12 -23.72 20.28 -9.65
CA LEU A 12 -24.95 19.66 -9.14
C LEU A 12 -24.65 18.43 -8.26
N ALA A 13 -23.55 17.70 -8.53
CA ALA A 13 -23.09 16.59 -7.71
C ALA A 13 -22.41 17.05 -6.41
N GLY A 14 -22.14 18.35 -6.23
CA GLY A 14 -21.59 18.91 -5.01
C GLY A 14 -20.06 18.95 -4.97
N ILE A 15 -19.37 19.05 -6.11
CA ILE A 15 -17.90 19.10 -6.15
C ILE A 15 -17.31 20.22 -5.28
N GLU A 16 -18.06 21.32 -5.11
CA GLU A 16 -17.64 22.48 -4.32
C GLU A 16 -17.53 22.19 -2.81
N THR A 17 -18.26 21.19 -2.32
CA THR A 17 -18.32 20.81 -0.90
C THR A 17 -17.81 19.42 -0.62
N ALA A 18 -17.57 18.61 -1.66
CA ALA A 18 -17.06 17.25 -1.51
C ALA A 18 -15.64 17.25 -0.91
N GLU A 19 -15.35 16.32 -0.03
CA GLU A 19 -14.00 16.11 0.51
C GLU A 19 -13.11 15.35 -0.46
N THR A 20 -13.70 14.41 -1.22
CA THR A 20 -12.97 13.50 -2.11
C THR A 20 -13.73 13.29 -3.41
N VAL A 21 -12.99 13.20 -4.51
CA VAL A 21 -13.48 12.71 -5.81
C VAL A 21 -12.78 11.39 -6.14
N ILE A 22 -13.57 10.39 -6.53
CA ILE A 22 -13.04 9.08 -6.95
C ILE A 22 -13.33 8.91 -8.44
N ILE A 23 -12.28 8.79 -9.26
CA ILE A 23 -12.35 8.69 -10.71
C ILE A 23 -12.03 7.25 -11.13
N THR A 24 -13.02 6.54 -11.69
CA THR A 24 -12.94 5.10 -11.98
C THR A 24 -13.35 4.75 -13.41
N MET A 25 -13.12 5.66 -14.37
CA MET A 25 -13.44 5.39 -15.77
C MET A 25 -12.61 4.25 -16.34
N GLY A 26 -13.09 3.67 -17.45
CA GLY A 26 -12.48 2.47 -18.05
C GLY A 26 -11.11 2.71 -18.71
N ASP A 27 -10.81 3.95 -19.09
CA ASP A 27 -9.56 4.30 -19.76
C ASP A 27 -8.77 5.37 -18.98
N ASP A 28 -7.45 5.26 -19.06
CA ASP A 28 -6.54 6.08 -18.26
C ASP A 28 -6.46 7.53 -18.77
N GLU A 29 -6.64 7.76 -20.09
CA GLU A 29 -6.61 9.11 -20.64
C GLU A 29 -7.80 9.94 -20.12
N THR A 30 -8.99 9.34 -20.08
CA THR A 30 -10.17 9.97 -19.48
C THR A 30 -9.97 10.23 -17.99
N ASN A 31 -9.34 9.31 -17.26
CA ASN A 31 -9.05 9.50 -15.84
C ASN A 31 -8.07 10.65 -15.61
N ILE A 32 -7.01 10.76 -16.43
CA ILE A 32 -6.06 11.89 -16.42
C ILE A 32 -6.78 13.22 -16.71
N TYR A 33 -7.62 13.25 -17.76
CA TYR A 33 -8.39 14.43 -18.11
C TYR A 33 -9.30 14.88 -16.97
N LEU A 34 -10.09 13.97 -16.40
CA LEU A 34 -10.98 14.25 -15.28
C LEU A 34 -10.24 14.70 -14.03
N THR A 35 -9.06 14.15 -13.78
CA THR A 35 -8.19 14.59 -12.68
C THR A 35 -7.80 16.05 -12.83
N ILE A 36 -7.27 16.44 -14.01
CA ILE A 36 -6.95 17.83 -14.31
C ILE A 36 -8.18 18.73 -14.18
N PHE A 37 -9.31 18.28 -14.72
CA PHE A 37 -10.55 19.04 -14.69
C PHE A 37 -11.07 19.27 -13.27
N CYS A 38 -11.12 18.23 -12.44
CA CYS A 38 -11.52 18.35 -11.03
C CYS A 38 -10.54 19.23 -10.24
N ARG A 39 -9.23 19.10 -10.47
CA ARG A 39 -8.20 19.91 -9.81
C ARG A 39 -8.31 21.40 -10.18
N LEU A 40 -8.67 21.70 -11.43
CA LEU A 40 -8.92 23.08 -11.87
C LEU A 40 -10.18 23.67 -11.25
N LEU A 41 -11.24 22.87 -11.07
CA LEU A 41 -12.47 23.31 -10.42
C LEU A 41 -12.30 23.51 -8.92
N ARG A 42 -11.51 22.64 -8.29
CA ARG A 42 -11.30 22.63 -6.85
C ARG A 42 -9.84 22.21 -6.53
N PRO A 43 -8.92 23.18 -6.34
CA PRO A 43 -7.50 22.91 -6.15
C PRO A 43 -7.13 22.08 -4.92
N ASP A 44 -7.96 22.10 -3.87
CA ASP A 44 -7.73 21.47 -2.56
C ASP A 44 -8.46 20.12 -2.38
N ILE A 45 -9.27 19.68 -3.35
CA ILE A 45 -10.03 18.44 -3.22
C ILE A 45 -9.10 17.21 -3.29
N GLN A 46 -9.33 16.21 -2.44
CA GLN A 46 -8.66 14.93 -2.58
C GLN A 46 -9.12 14.19 -3.83
N ILE A 47 -8.19 13.75 -4.67
CA ILE A 47 -8.49 13.05 -5.91
C ILE A 47 -7.88 11.65 -5.87
N ILE A 48 -8.73 10.62 -5.91
CA ILE A 48 -8.33 9.22 -6.00
C ILE A 48 -8.67 8.72 -7.40
N CYS A 49 -7.70 8.19 -8.13
CA CYS A 49 -7.88 7.72 -9.49
C CYS A 49 -7.60 6.23 -9.64
N ARG A 50 -8.39 5.59 -10.49
CA ARG A 50 -8.06 4.29 -11.03
C ARG A 50 -7.06 4.45 -12.17
N THR A 51 -6.06 3.55 -12.26
CA THR A 51 -5.27 3.33 -13.48
C THR A 51 -5.30 1.85 -13.89
N THR A 52 -5.29 1.61 -15.19
CA THR A 52 -5.22 0.26 -15.76
C THR A 52 -3.77 -0.16 -15.95
N PHE A 53 -2.91 0.76 -16.34
CA PHE A 53 -1.51 0.48 -16.64
C PHE A 53 -0.57 1.22 -15.68
N GLU A 54 0.36 0.50 -15.05
CA GLU A 54 1.35 1.08 -14.12
C GLU A 54 2.20 2.19 -14.76
N LYS A 55 2.49 2.08 -16.07
CA LYS A 55 3.22 3.12 -16.81
C LYS A 55 2.54 4.49 -16.76
N ASN A 56 1.23 4.55 -16.48
CA ASN A 56 0.45 5.78 -16.42
C ASN A 56 0.40 6.39 -15.01
N LEU A 57 0.88 5.70 -13.97
CA LEU A 57 0.90 6.22 -12.59
C LEU A 57 1.56 7.59 -12.49
N ALA A 58 2.75 7.74 -13.07
CA ALA A 58 3.47 9.02 -13.06
C ALA A 58 2.71 10.14 -13.80
N ALA A 59 1.92 9.81 -14.82
CA ALA A 59 1.08 10.78 -15.53
C ALA A 59 -0.14 11.18 -14.67
N MET A 60 -0.77 10.24 -13.95
CA MET A 60 -1.85 10.51 -13.00
C MET A 60 -1.40 11.48 -11.90
N HIS A 61 -0.24 11.25 -11.28
CA HIS A 61 0.29 12.16 -10.25
C HIS A 61 0.62 13.54 -10.81
N ARG A 62 1.24 13.62 -12.00
CA ARG A 62 1.47 14.93 -12.67
C ARG A 62 0.17 15.66 -13.00
N ALA A 63 -0.91 14.92 -13.28
CA ALA A 63 -2.24 15.49 -13.48
C ALA A 63 -2.88 16.07 -12.21
N GLY A 64 -2.31 15.75 -11.03
CA GLY A 64 -2.78 16.20 -9.73
C GLY A 64 -3.60 15.17 -8.95
N CYS A 65 -3.49 13.88 -9.29
CA CYS A 65 -4.05 12.79 -8.50
C CYS A 65 -3.26 12.63 -7.18
N ASP A 66 -3.95 12.55 -6.05
CA ASP A 66 -3.32 12.34 -4.74
C ASP A 66 -3.03 10.85 -4.50
N MET A 67 -3.88 9.97 -5.03
CA MET A 67 -3.70 8.52 -4.94
C MET A 67 -4.15 7.84 -6.24
N ALA A 68 -3.25 7.11 -6.88
CA ALA A 68 -3.57 6.30 -8.06
C ALA A 68 -3.59 4.81 -7.70
N LEU A 69 -4.70 4.12 -8.03
CA LEU A 69 -4.92 2.71 -7.73
C LEU A 69 -4.85 1.88 -9.03
N SER A 70 -3.81 1.06 -9.15
CA SER A 70 -3.65 0.12 -10.26
C SER A 70 -4.42 -1.19 -9.99
N TYR A 71 -5.40 -1.50 -10.80
CA TYR A 71 -6.13 -2.78 -10.69
C TYR A 71 -5.25 -3.98 -11.01
N ALA A 72 -4.30 -3.82 -11.94
CA ALA A 72 -3.36 -4.89 -12.27
C ALA A 72 -2.49 -5.25 -11.06
N SER A 73 -1.94 -4.23 -10.39
CA SER A 73 -1.12 -4.43 -9.19
C SER A 73 -1.93 -4.96 -8.02
N LEU A 74 -3.14 -4.43 -7.78
CA LEU A 74 -4.04 -4.95 -6.74
C LEU A 74 -4.41 -6.41 -6.99
N GLY A 75 -4.76 -6.77 -8.23
CA GLY A 75 -5.08 -8.14 -8.61
C GLY A 75 -3.89 -9.08 -8.49
N ALA A 76 -2.71 -8.66 -8.98
CA ALA A 76 -1.48 -9.43 -8.86
C ALA A 76 -1.09 -9.67 -7.39
N ASN A 77 -1.17 -8.63 -6.55
CA ASN A 77 -0.90 -8.75 -5.12
C ASN A 77 -1.88 -9.69 -4.43
N ALA A 78 -3.19 -9.61 -4.74
CA ALA A 78 -4.19 -10.52 -4.19
C ALA A 78 -3.91 -11.98 -4.57
N LEU A 79 -3.59 -12.26 -5.84
CA LEU A 79 -3.21 -13.59 -6.30
C LEU A 79 -1.90 -14.07 -5.66
N PHE A 80 -0.91 -13.20 -5.56
CA PHE A 80 0.36 -13.50 -4.93
C PHE A 80 0.20 -13.85 -3.45
N ASN A 81 -0.64 -13.09 -2.72
CA ASN A 81 -0.96 -13.36 -1.32
C ASN A 81 -1.62 -14.73 -1.14
N LEU A 82 -2.60 -15.06 -2.02
CA LEU A 82 -3.26 -16.36 -2.01
C LEU A 82 -2.27 -17.51 -2.27
N LEU A 83 -1.33 -17.33 -3.21
CA LEU A 83 -0.35 -18.36 -3.57
C LEU A 83 0.72 -18.56 -2.47
N ARG A 84 1.15 -17.49 -1.83
CA ARG A 84 2.20 -17.53 -0.80
C ARG A 84 1.70 -17.65 0.63
N ARG A 85 0.38 -17.59 0.85
CA ARG A 85 -0.23 -17.54 2.20
C ARG A 85 0.35 -16.42 3.07
N VAL A 86 0.72 -15.31 2.45
CA VAL A 86 1.25 -14.11 3.10
C VAL A 86 0.20 -13.01 2.98
N ASP A 87 -0.14 -12.37 4.08
CA ASP A 87 -1.04 -11.21 4.07
C ASP A 87 -0.21 -9.95 3.73
N LEU A 88 -0.03 -9.68 2.45
CA LEU A 88 0.57 -8.42 1.99
C LEU A 88 -0.52 -7.36 1.86
N LEU A 89 -0.40 -6.29 2.63
CA LEU A 89 -1.22 -5.10 2.50
C LEU A 89 -0.37 -3.96 1.91
N MET A 90 -0.68 -3.53 0.70
CA MET A 90 -0.06 -2.33 0.15
C MET A 90 -0.64 -1.11 0.86
N VAL A 91 0.19 -0.34 1.56
CA VAL A 91 -0.22 0.84 2.33
C VAL A 91 -0.10 2.12 1.51
N ALA A 92 0.90 2.18 0.63
CA ALA A 92 1.14 3.29 -0.30
C ALA A 92 1.95 2.78 -1.50
N GLU A 93 2.09 3.60 -2.54
CA GLU A 93 2.94 3.26 -3.67
C GLU A 93 4.39 3.02 -3.21
N GLY A 94 4.90 1.84 -3.53
CA GLY A 94 6.26 1.42 -3.16
C GLY A 94 6.47 1.08 -1.68
N LEU A 95 5.39 1.02 -0.86
CA LEU A 95 5.48 0.65 0.54
C LEU A 95 4.39 -0.38 0.89
N GLY A 96 4.83 -1.58 1.27
CA GLY A 96 3.96 -2.68 1.68
C GLY A 96 4.12 -3.04 3.15
N VAL A 97 3.05 -3.56 3.73
CA VAL A 97 3.08 -4.28 5.01
C VAL A 97 2.85 -5.74 4.72
N PHE A 98 3.74 -6.59 5.23
CA PHE A 98 3.65 -8.03 5.07
C PHE A 98 3.85 -8.75 6.40
N LYS A 99 3.19 -9.88 6.53
CA LYS A 99 3.18 -10.70 7.73
C LYS A 99 3.85 -12.04 7.42
N VAL A 100 4.82 -12.42 8.23
CA VAL A 100 5.56 -13.67 8.06
C VAL A 100 5.73 -14.40 9.40
N PRO A 101 5.76 -15.74 9.42
CA PRO A 101 6.15 -16.48 10.60
C PRO A 101 7.54 -16.04 11.08
N VAL A 102 7.77 -16.05 12.40
CA VAL A 102 9.10 -15.73 12.94
C VAL A 102 10.10 -16.76 12.43
N PRO A 103 11.12 -16.34 11.66
CA PRO A 103 12.15 -17.25 11.16
C PRO A 103 12.92 -17.92 12.32
N GLU A 104 13.25 -19.20 12.19
CA GLU A 104 13.98 -19.94 13.24
C GLU A 104 15.27 -19.24 13.68
N ALA A 105 15.99 -18.65 12.73
CA ALA A 105 17.23 -17.90 12.99
C ALA A 105 17.05 -16.67 13.88
N LEU A 106 15.82 -16.20 14.05
CA LEU A 106 15.47 -15.01 14.81
C LEU A 106 14.77 -15.34 16.15
N VAL A 107 14.32 -16.58 16.33
CA VAL A 107 13.61 -16.99 17.55
C VAL A 107 14.44 -16.70 18.81
N GLY A 108 13.81 -16.06 19.80
CA GLY A 108 14.41 -15.71 21.08
C GLY A 108 15.30 -14.47 21.08
N LYS A 109 15.68 -13.96 19.90
CA LYS A 109 16.41 -12.68 19.79
C LYS A 109 15.50 -11.49 20.08
N THR A 110 16.09 -10.43 20.60
CA THR A 110 15.42 -9.13 20.64
C THR A 110 15.44 -8.48 19.25
N LEU A 111 14.58 -7.48 19.04
CA LEU A 111 14.59 -6.71 17.78
C LEU A 111 15.93 -6.00 17.55
N ALA A 112 16.60 -5.55 18.63
CA ALA A 112 17.94 -4.97 18.56
C ALA A 112 18.97 -6.00 18.10
N GLU A 113 18.95 -7.22 18.64
CA GLU A 113 19.87 -8.32 18.25
C GLU A 113 19.60 -8.85 16.84
N ALA A 114 18.35 -8.82 16.40
CA ALA A 114 17.95 -9.24 15.06
C ALA A 114 18.40 -8.27 13.96
N ASP A 115 18.53 -6.99 14.29
CA ASP A 115 18.98 -5.88 13.42
C ASP A 115 18.37 -5.91 12.00
N LEU A 116 17.08 -6.20 11.93
CA LEU A 116 16.36 -6.42 10.67
C LEU A 116 16.40 -5.18 9.78
N ARG A 117 16.29 -3.99 10.39
CA ARG A 117 16.28 -2.74 9.65
C ARG A 117 17.58 -2.51 8.85
N GLN A 118 18.73 -2.78 9.45
CA GLN A 118 20.02 -2.62 8.77
C GLN A 118 20.26 -3.70 7.71
N ARG A 119 19.76 -4.91 7.97
CA ARG A 119 20.03 -6.07 7.12
C ARG A 119 19.09 -6.19 5.93
N THR A 120 17.85 -5.74 6.06
CA THR A 120 16.80 -5.97 5.06
C THR A 120 16.06 -4.71 4.65
N ASN A 121 16.35 -3.58 5.28
CA ASN A 121 15.62 -2.32 5.11
C ASN A 121 14.12 -2.41 5.47
N CYS A 122 13.73 -3.47 6.22
CA CYS A 122 12.39 -3.63 6.75
C CYS A 122 12.32 -3.19 8.21
N SER A 123 11.21 -2.57 8.59
CA SER A 123 10.93 -2.24 9.99
C SER A 123 9.83 -3.13 10.55
N VAL A 124 10.04 -3.68 11.75
CA VAL A 124 9.01 -4.47 12.45
C VAL A 124 8.02 -3.50 13.08
N ILE A 125 6.75 -3.58 12.69
CA ILE A 125 5.66 -2.75 13.22
C ILE A 125 4.72 -3.53 14.13
N GLY A 126 4.84 -4.86 14.15
CA GLY A 126 4.04 -5.72 15.03
C GLY A 126 4.67 -7.07 15.26
N ILE A 127 4.33 -7.67 16.39
CA ILE A 127 4.62 -9.07 16.73
C ILE A 127 3.29 -9.69 17.14
N ASP A 128 2.89 -10.76 16.46
CA ASP A 128 1.67 -11.51 16.73
C ASP A 128 2.02 -12.87 17.35
N SER A 129 1.50 -13.15 18.52
CA SER A 129 1.76 -14.39 19.25
C SER A 129 0.56 -14.76 20.12
N HIS A 130 0.04 -15.98 19.99
CA HIS A 130 -1.00 -16.55 20.85
C HIS A 130 -2.21 -15.61 21.08
N ASN A 131 -2.86 -15.13 20.04
CA ASN A 131 -3.98 -14.19 20.08
C ASN A 131 -3.65 -12.80 20.70
N LYS A 132 -2.38 -12.44 20.83
CA LYS A 132 -1.98 -11.12 21.30
C LYS A 132 -1.07 -10.46 20.26
N THR A 133 -1.56 -9.38 19.66
CA THR A 133 -0.77 -8.56 18.76
C THR A 133 -0.13 -7.41 19.56
N THR A 134 1.19 -7.34 19.53
CA THR A 134 1.92 -6.20 20.09
C THR A 134 2.30 -5.27 18.93
N THR A 135 1.69 -4.08 18.89
CA THR A 135 1.99 -3.05 17.89
C THR A 135 3.14 -2.17 18.38
N ASN A 136 3.97 -1.70 17.43
CA ASN A 136 5.12 -0.86 17.70
C ASN A 136 6.03 -1.41 18.81
N PRO A 137 6.55 -2.66 18.68
CA PRO A 137 7.35 -3.29 19.72
C PRO A 137 8.65 -2.53 19.95
N GLY A 138 9.06 -2.44 21.21
CA GLY A 138 10.35 -1.84 21.60
C GLY A 138 11.54 -2.68 21.12
N SER A 139 12.72 -2.08 21.09
CA SER A 139 13.96 -2.74 20.64
C SER A 139 14.35 -3.96 21.50
N ASP A 140 13.88 -4.04 22.73
CA ASP A 140 14.04 -5.12 23.70
C ASP A 140 13.02 -6.25 23.54
N ALA A 141 12.00 -6.06 22.72
CA ALA A 141 10.97 -7.06 22.46
C ALA A 141 11.59 -8.32 21.85
N ARG A 142 11.28 -9.49 22.43
CA ARG A 142 11.80 -10.79 21.97
C ARG A 142 10.88 -11.42 20.95
N LEU A 143 11.48 -12.00 19.93
CA LEU A 143 10.77 -12.72 18.88
C LEU A 143 10.36 -14.12 19.39
N PRO A 144 9.06 -14.44 19.41
CA PRO A 144 8.57 -15.72 19.94
C PRO A 144 8.89 -16.89 19.00
N LYS A 145 8.93 -18.11 19.54
CA LYS A 145 9.09 -19.32 18.72
C LYS A 145 7.84 -19.61 17.87
N GLU A 146 6.68 -19.37 18.43
CA GLU A 146 5.39 -19.53 17.75
C GLU A 146 4.75 -18.14 17.65
N GLY A 147 4.69 -17.60 16.43
CA GLY A 147 4.16 -16.28 16.17
C GLY A 147 4.58 -15.76 14.81
N GLU A 148 4.09 -14.58 14.53
CA GLU A 148 4.34 -13.89 13.27
C GLU A 148 4.84 -12.48 13.53
N ILE A 149 5.64 -11.97 12.63
CA ILE A 149 6.08 -10.57 12.63
C ILE A 149 5.43 -9.82 11.48
N VAL A 150 5.00 -8.61 11.78
CA VAL A 150 4.46 -7.68 10.79
C VAL A 150 5.54 -6.68 10.44
N LEU A 151 5.90 -6.66 9.19
CA LEU A 151 7.00 -5.88 8.64
C LEU A 151 6.46 -4.82 7.68
N ILE A 152 7.10 -3.66 7.65
CA ILE A 152 6.87 -2.64 6.63
C ILE A 152 8.17 -2.41 5.85
N GLY A 153 8.06 -2.36 4.52
CA GLY A 153 9.20 -2.14 3.63
C GLY A 153 8.79 -1.99 2.18
N THR A 154 9.77 -1.76 1.31
CA THR A 154 9.55 -1.78 -0.15
C THR A 154 9.52 -3.22 -0.67
N PRO A 155 9.03 -3.48 -1.91
CA PRO A 155 9.09 -4.82 -2.52
C PRO A 155 10.50 -5.40 -2.60
N GLU A 156 11.52 -4.54 -2.77
CA GLU A 156 12.92 -4.95 -2.77
C GLU A 156 13.36 -5.39 -1.37
N SER A 157 12.95 -4.65 -0.34
CA SER A 157 13.23 -4.95 1.07
C SER A 157 12.57 -6.26 1.49
N GLU A 158 11.33 -6.52 1.06
CA GLU A 158 10.65 -7.80 1.26
C GLU A 158 11.41 -8.95 0.60
N THR A 159 11.81 -8.75 -0.66
CA THR A 159 12.58 -9.76 -1.40
C THR A 159 13.89 -10.08 -0.69
N GLU A 160 14.58 -9.07 -0.18
CA GLU A 160 15.84 -9.26 0.58
C GLU A 160 15.60 -9.98 1.91
N PHE A 161 14.52 -9.63 2.61
CA PHE A 161 14.12 -10.32 3.83
C PHE A 161 13.88 -11.82 3.57
N LEU A 162 13.08 -12.17 2.55
CA LEU A 162 12.75 -13.55 2.21
C LEU A 162 13.95 -14.37 1.71
N LYS A 163 14.98 -13.71 1.13
CA LYS A 163 16.24 -14.36 0.78
C LYS A 163 17.08 -14.70 2.02
N LEU A 164 17.17 -13.78 2.97
CA LEU A 164 17.94 -13.96 4.20
C LEU A 164 17.25 -14.91 5.19
N TYR A 165 15.93 -14.93 5.17
CA TYR A 165 15.09 -15.71 6.08
C TYR A 165 14.01 -16.46 5.28
N PRO A 166 14.39 -17.53 4.54
CA PRO A 166 13.42 -18.31 3.79
C PRO A 166 12.40 -18.93 4.76
N THR A 167 11.12 -18.70 4.46
CA THR A 167 10.01 -19.38 5.14
C THR A 167 9.84 -20.78 4.56
N PRO A 168 9.60 -21.81 5.39
CA PRO A 168 9.43 -23.20 4.94
C PRO A 168 8.22 -23.40 4.04
#